data_5bcdfd2510a3af487bd7608a0d38db30
#
_entry.id   5bcdfd2510a3af487bd7608a0d38db30
#
_cell.length_a   1.000
_cell.length_b   1.000
_cell.length_c   1.000
_cell.angle_alpha   90.00
_cell.angle_beta   90.00
_cell.angle_gamma   90.00
#
_symmetry.space_group_name_H-M   'P 1'
#
loop_
_entity.id
_entity.type
_entity.pdbx_description
1 polymer ?
#
loop_
_entity_poly.entity_id
_entity_poly.type
_entity_poly.pdbx_seq_one_letter_code
_entity_poly.pdbx_strand_id
1 'polypeptide(L)'
;MYLSNSRFKRRAGLSVLYFIQGIPQGLIYFALLDWLTSVGFGISDIAIVMSLASLPWTFKILIGPFIDTLKSSKMGKRKPWIFFSLLASSLVFFISSNYISNELSALSIGLCLFTVILFTSILDVATDALAIDTLSNDERGISNGLMWASRTIGVSSAAVFASFTINKIGLKETFLFFGFLNLFFSLFILLIRENKSDRLLSLKSTNKIKFSFYKKTIFDLYNISKAPVFILLMGFCLLSNISFGMHYVSISNLFIVSNNWDNSNLTEIRSFGLYIGAAVAIFGGYLSDRINPYRVIIVSQIMIAFVFLLIAFFETNISNFYIGSLIIVIISALGSFLMAASLSLCMGLSKTSVAASQFALLMSIRHFSRIVGEWSAGILDYNDVSLSSLYFIMFLISFLPVITIYRMKHFIDKT
;
A
#
# COMPACT_ATOMS: atom_id res chain seq x y z
N MET A 1 19.51 -11.56 -17.72
CA MET A 1 18.24 -11.40 -18.41
C MET A 1 18.11 -9.94 -18.85
N TYR A 2 17.64 -9.66 -20.11
CA TYR A 2 17.42 -8.28 -20.60
C TYR A 2 15.91 -8.03 -20.69
N LEU A 3 15.41 -6.96 -20.05
CA LEU A 3 13.98 -6.63 -20.06
C LEU A 3 13.52 -6.15 -21.44
N SER A 4 14.37 -5.40 -22.15
CA SER A 4 14.07 -4.89 -23.50
C SER A 4 13.89 -5.96 -24.58
N ASN A 5 14.22 -7.24 -24.31
CA ASN A 5 14.33 -8.28 -25.33
C ASN A 5 12.98 -8.91 -25.74
N SER A 6 12.02 -9.04 -24.84
CA SER A 6 10.72 -9.65 -25.13
C SER A 6 9.63 -9.23 -24.14
N ARG A 7 8.35 -9.27 -24.61
CA ARG A 7 7.17 -9.01 -23.77
C ARG A 7 7.14 -9.89 -22.51
N PHE A 8 7.44 -11.18 -22.67
CA PHE A 8 7.46 -12.13 -21.56
C PHE A 8 8.51 -11.75 -20.50
N LYS A 9 9.75 -11.40 -20.92
CA LYS A 9 10.82 -11.03 -19.98
C LYS A 9 10.52 -9.73 -19.24
N ARG A 10 9.87 -8.74 -19.91
CA ARG A 10 9.42 -7.51 -19.25
C ARG A 10 8.37 -7.79 -18.19
N ARG A 11 7.30 -8.51 -18.56
CA ARG A 11 6.21 -8.87 -17.63
C ARG A 11 6.71 -9.68 -16.46
N ALA A 12 7.49 -10.74 -16.70
CA ALA A 12 8.06 -11.58 -15.65
C ALA A 12 8.99 -10.78 -14.71
N GLY A 13 9.89 -9.96 -15.26
CA GLY A 13 10.80 -9.13 -14.47
C GLY A 13 10.08 -8.11 -13.60
N LEU A 14 9.10 -7.40 -14.14
CA LEU A 14 8.29 -6.43 -13.41
C LEU A 14 7.42 -7.13 -12.33
N SER A 15 6.83 -8.29 -12.66
CA SER A 15 6.06 -9.08 -11.69
C SER A 15 6.92 -9.56 -10.51
N VAL A 16 8.15 -10.01 -10.76
CA VAL A 16 9.10 -10.39 -9.70
C VAL A 16 9.45 -9.18 -8.82
N LEU A 17 9.67 -8.01 -9.40
CA LEU A 17 9.94 -6.79 -8.63
C LEU A 17 8.76 -6.40 -7.73
N TYR A 18 7.53 -6.52 -8.21
CA TYR A 18 6.33 -6.25 -7.42
C TYR A 18 6.09 -7.31 -6.33
N PHE A 19 6.37 -8.57 -6.62
CA PHE A 19 6.37 -9.63 -5.60
C PHE A 19 7.32 -9.29 -4.45
N ILE A 20 8.57 -8.90 -4.78
CA ILE A 20 9.60 -8.51 -3.81
C ILE A 20 9.14 -7.33 -2.95
N GLN A 21 8.47 -6.34 -3.54
CA GLN A 21 7.91 -5.19 -2.80
C GLN A 21 6.81 -5.61 -1.81
N GLY A 22 6.07 -6.66 -2.11
CA GLY A 22 5.03 -7.19 -1.21
C GLY A 22 5.59 -7.78 0.07
N ILE A 23 6.81 -8.30 0.03
CA ILE A 23 7.40 -9.05 1.15
C ILE A 23 7.52 -8.24 2.44
N PRO A 24 8.15 -7.06 2.50
CA PRO A 24 8.19 -6.25 3.72
C PRO A 24 6.80 -5.84 4.20
N GLN A 25 5.87 -5.64 3.26
CA GLN A 25 4.50 -5.23 3.60
C GLN A 25 3.71 -6.34 4.29
N GLY A 26 3.89 -7.59 3.87
CA GLY A 26 3.25 -8.75 4.51
C GLY A 26 3.70 -8.91 5.97
N LEU A 27 5.00 -8.81 6.22
CA LEU A 27 5.53 -8.82 7.58
C LEU A 27 4.95 -7.66 8.41
N ILE A 28 5.10 -6.42 7.93
CA ILE A 28 4.86 -5.21 8.73
C ILE A 28 3.36 -4.97 8.93
N TYR A 29 2.58 -5.03 7.85
CA TYR A 29 1.19 -4.62 7.88
C TYR A 29 0.21 -5.73 8.29
N PHE A 30 0.69 -6.96 8.43
CA PHE A 30 -0.15 -8.08 8.84
C PHE A 30 0.45 -8.81 10.04
N ALA A 31 1.48 -9.62 9.85
CA ALA A 31 2.00 -10.49 10.91
C ALA A 31 2.50 -9.73 12.14
N LEU A 32 3.28 -8.66 11.94
CA LEU A 32 3.82 -7.87 13.04
C LEU A 32 2.71 -7.08 13.77
N LEU A 33 1.75 -6.52 13.03
CA LEU A 33 0.61 -5.82 13.62
C LEU A 33 -0.19 -6.76 14.53
N ASP A 34 -0.54 -7.95 14.02
CA ASP A 34 -1.32 -8.92 14.77
C ASP A 34 -0.53 -9.44 15.99
N TRP A 35 0.79 -9.65 15.83
CA TRP A 35 1.66 -10.05 16.94
C TRP A 35 1.81 -8.95 18.00
N LEU A 36 2.05 -7.68 17.64
CA LEU A 36 2.13 -6.57 18.59
C LEU A 36 0.86 -6.47 19.43
N THR A 37 -0.31 -6.63 18.81
CA THR A 37 -1.59 -6.66 19.54
C THR A 37 -1.65 -7.83 20.51
N SER A 38 -1.18 -9.01 20.12
CA SER A 38 -1.18 -10.20 20.99
C SER A 38 -0.26 -10.09 22.21
N VAL A 39 0.77 -9.23 22.15
CA VAL A 39 1.69 -8.97 23.26
C VAL A 39 1.33 -7.71 24.07
N GLY A 40 0.14 -7.13 23.81
CA GLY A 40 -0.44 -6.09 24.66
C GLY A 40 -0.40 -4.67 24.11
N PHE A 41 -0.01 -4.45 22.86
CA PHE A 41 -0.13 -3.13 22.24
C PHE A 41 -1.60 -2.80 21.96
N GLY A 42 -2.10 -1.70 22.51
CA GLY A 42 -3.46 -1.20 22.26
C GLY A 42 -3.59 -0.51 20.91
N ILE A 43 -4.81 -0.09 20.58
CA ILE A 43 -5.11 0.60 19.31
C ILE A 43 -4.29 1.88 19.16
N SER A 44 -4.10 2.63 20.25
CA SER A 44 -3.30 3.87 20.28
C SER A 44 -1.83 3.63 19.94
N ASP A 45 -1.22 2.58 20.48
CA ASP A 45 0.16 2.20 20.18
C ASP A 45 0.30 1.72 18.74
N ILE A 46 -0.62 0.84 18.30
CA ILE A 46 -0.66 0.35 16.92
C ILE A 46 -0.86 1.50 15.93
N ALA A 47 -1.68 2.50 16.29
CA ALA A 47 -1.87 3.69 15.46
C ALA A 47 -0.56 4.46 15.24
N ILE A 48 0.25 4.66 16.29
CA ILE A 48 1.58 5.29 16.19
C ILE A 48 2.48 4.46 15.26
N VAL A 49 2.61 3.16 15.52
CA VAL A 49 3.47 2.25 14.74
C VAL A 49 3.09 2.25 13.26
N MET A 50 1.79 2.06 12.96
CA MET A 50 1.33 1.91 11.58
C MET A 50 1.28 3.23 10.82
N SER A 51 0.96 4.34 11.47
CA SER A 51 1.01 5.66 10.84
C SER A 51 2.43 6.01 10.41
N LEU A 52 3.42 5.77 11.28
CA LEU A 52 4.83 5.96 10.94
C LEU A 52 5.27 5.04 9.80
N ALA A 53 4.91 3.76 9.84
CA ALA A 53 5.20 2.82 8.76
C ALA A 53 4.52 3.21 7.43
N SER A 54 3.34 3.84 7.48
CA SER A 54 2.60 4.26 6.29
C SER A 54 3.08 5.58 5.70
N LEU A 55 3.75 6.43 6.50
CA LEU A 55 4.13 7.80 6.12
C LEU A 55 5.02 7.87 4.85
N PRO A 56 6.00 6.98 4.61
CA PRO A 56 6.83 7.04 3.41
C PRO A 56 6.06 6.94 2.09
N TRP A 57 4.89 6.28 2.10
CA TRP A 57 4.04 6.19 0.91
C TRP A 57 3.46 7.54 0.48
N THR A 58 3.31 8.49 1.40
CA THR A 58 2.85 9.86 1.09
C THR A 58 3.93 10.67 0.38
N PHE A 59 5.20 10.31 0.58
CA PHE A 59 6.35 11.02 -0.02
C PHE A 59 6.66 10.59 -1.45
N LYS A 60 5.94 9.64 -2.04
CA LYS A 60 6.13 9.20 -3.44
C LYS A 60 6.12 10.36 -4.43
N ILE A 61 5.30 11.39 -4.18
CA ILE A 61 5.23 12.58 -5.02
C ILE A 61 6.57 13.33 -5.09
N LEU A 62 7.38 13.26 -4.03
CA LEU A 62 8.72 13.89 -3.96
C LEU A 62 9.80 12.95 -4.51
N ILE A 63 9.66 11.64 -4.26
CA ILE A 63 10.62 10.60 -4.66
C ILE A 63 10.69 10.46 -6.19
N GLY A 64 9.55 10.49 -6.87
CA GLY A 64 9.47 10.30 -8.33
C GLY A 64 10.34 11.29 -9.12
N PRO A 65 10.13 12.61 -9.00
CA PRO A 65 10.97 13.62 -9.64
C PRO A 65 12.45 13.53 -9.23
N PHE A 66 12.74 13.12 -7.99
CA PHE A 66 14.12 12.93 -7.53
C PHE A 66 14.81 11.77 -8.27
N ILE A 67 14.13 10.62 -8.42
CA ILE A 67 14.62 9.49 -9.20
C ILE A 67 14.80 9.84 -10.69
N ASP A 68 13.94 10.70 -11.24
CA ASP A 68 14.02 11.14 -12.64
C ASP A 68 15.16 12.14 -12.91
N THR A 69 15.57 12.91 -11.91
CA THR A 69 16.66 13.88 -12.05
C THR A 69 18.04 13.24 -12.06
N LEU A 70 18.21 12.10 -11.40
CA LEU A 70 19.46 11.35 -11.39
C LEU A 70 19.52 10.46 -12.64
N LYS A 71 20.23 10.94 -13.65
CA LYS A 71 20.35 10.26 -14.95
C LYS A 71 21.21 8.99 -14.88
N SER A 72 20.96 8.12 -15.87
CA SER A 72 21.46 6.76 -16.02
C SER A 72 22.91 6.56 -15.58
N SER A 73 23.13 5.53 -14.78
CA SER A 73 24.45 4.93 -14.60
C SER A 73 24.73 3.93 -15.73
N LYS A 74 25.99 3.48 -15.86
CA LYS A 74 26.31 2.36 -16.77
C LYS A 74 25.61 1.04 -16.39
N MET A 75 24.93 1.00 -15.23
CA MET A 75 24.15 -0.13 -14.71
C MET A 75 22.69 -0.12 -15.19
N GLY A 76 22.24 0.97 -15.80
CA GLY A 76 20.87 1.26 -16.19
C GLY A 76 20.36 2.56 -15.56
N LYS A 77 19.14 2.97 -15.91
CA LYS A 77 18.51 4.20 -15.40
C LYS A 77 17.82 3.98 -14.07
N ARG A 78 17.10 2.87 -13.89
CA ARG A 78 16.27 2.54 -12.72
C ARG A 78 16.88 1.49 -11.81
N LYS A 79 17.61 0.53 -12.38
CA LYS A 79 18.24 -0.57 -11.67
C LYS A 79 19.08 -0.17 -10.45
N PRO A 80 19.91 0.91 -10.47
CA PRO A 80 20.64 1.33 -9.27
C PRO A 80 19.73 1.63 -8.09
N TRP A 81 18.60 2.32 -8.32
CA TRP A 81 17.62 2.64 -7.28
C TRP A 81 17.01 1.38 -6.69
N ILE A 82 16.61 0.43 -7.55
CA ILE A 82 16.05 -0.86 -7.15
C ILE A 82 17.06 -1.63 -6.29
N PHE A 83 18.31 -1.74 -6.77
CA PHE A 83 19.37 -2.46 -6.07
C PHE A 83 19.70 -1.85 -4.70
N PHE A 84 19.97 -0.54 -4.66
CA PHE A 84 20.34 0.11 -3.41
C PHE A 84 19.20 0.20 -2.40
N SER A 85 17.96 0.32 -2.85
CA SER A 85 16.80 0.28 -1.95
C SER A 85 16.64 -1.08 -1.27
N LEU A 86 16.81 -2.18 -2.00
CA LEU A 86 16.78 -3.52 -1.42
C LEU A 86 17.95 -3.76 -0.46
N LEU A 87 19.16 -3.32 -0.84
CA LEU A 87 20.34 -3.44 0.02
C LEU A 87 20.17 -2.63 1.31
N ALA A 88 19.69 -1.39 1.21
CA ALA A 88 19.44 -0.54 2.37
C ALA A 88 18.32 -1.11 3.25
N SER A 89 17.22 -1.60 2.66
CA SER A 89 16.16 -2.29 3.41
C SER A 89 16.70 -3.53 4.15
N SER A 90 17.57 -4.31 3.51
CA SER A 90 18.25 -5.45 4.16
C SER A 90 19.06 -5.01 5.37
N LEU A 91 19.88 -3.96 5.24
CA LEU A 91 20.67 -3.42 6.36
C LEU A 91 19.78 -2.94 7.50
N VAL A 92 18.66 -2.26 7.19
CA VAL A 92 17.71 -1.83 8.21
C VAL A 92 17.10 -3.03 8.94
N PHE A 93 16.73 -4.10 8.24
CA PHE A 93 16.24 -5.33 8.87
C PHE A 93 17.29 -5.95 9.81
N PHE A 94 18.57 -6.02 9.41
CA PHE A 94 19.64 -6.53 10.28
C PHE A 94 19.88 -5.65 11.50
N ILE A 95 19.85 -4.33 11.35
CA ILE A 95 19.97 -3.41 12.48
C ILE A 95 18.75 -3.57 13.40
N SER A 96 17.54 -3.53 12.84
CA SER A 96 16.29 -3.63 13.60
C SER A 96 16.17 -4.96 14.36
N SER A 97 16.68 -6.07 13.83
CA SER A 97 16.64 -7.37 14.51
C SER A 97 17.30 -7.39 15.88
N ASN A 98 18.27 -6.49 16.13
CA ASN A 98 18.95 -6.40 17.42
C ASN A 98 18.27 -5.45 18.41
N TYR A 99 17.37 -4.59 17.94
CA TYR A 99 16.72 -3.57 18.76
C TYR A 99 15.23 -3.80 18.90
N ILE A 100 14.57 -4.43 17.92
CA ILE A 100 13.11 -4.58 17.94
C ILE A 100 12.71 -5.66 18.94
N SER A 101 11.88 -5.28 19.91
CA SER A 101 11.29 -6.17 20.92
C SER A 101 9.96 -5.57 21.39
N ASN A 102 9.16 -6.35 22.09
CA ASN A 102 7.92 -5.87 22.73
C ASN A 102 8.15 -4.90 23.90
N GLU A 103 9.40 -4.76 24.37
CA GLU A 103 9.77 -3.79 25.40
C GLU A 103 10.02 -2.39 24.81
N LEU A 104 10.17 -2.27 23.49
CA LEU A 104 10.34 -0.98 22.83
C LEU A 104 9.04 -0.18 22.81
N SER A 105 9.17 1.13 22.87
CA SER A 105 8.02 2.03 22.68
C SER A 105 7.47 1.93 21.26
N ALA A 106 6.17 2.15 21.10
CA ALA A 106 5.50 2.22 19.80
C ALA A 106 6.20 3.16 18.82
N LEU A 107 6.70 4.32 19.32
CA LEU A 107 7.45 5.29 18.53
C LEU A 107 8.75 4.68 17.96
N SER A 108 9.51 3.94 18.76
CA SER A 108 10.78 3.33 18.34
C SER A 108 10.55 2.25 17.28
N ILE A 109 9.55 1.39 17.49
CA ILE A 109 9.14 0.39 16.51
C ILE A 109 8.71 1.09 15.21
N GLY A 110 7.83 2.08 15.32
CA GLY A 110 7.34 2.84 14.16
C GLY A 110 8.45 3.49 13.34
N LEU A 111 9.49 4.06 13.97
CA LEU A 111 10.65 4.65 13.28
C LEU A 111 11.51 3.59 12.56
N CYS A 112 11.68 2.41 13.15
CA CYS A 112 12.34 1.29 12.46
C CYS A 112 11.57 0.90 11.19
N LEU A 113 10.25 0.73 11.31
CA LEU A 113 9.39 0.35 10.19
C LEU A 113 9.27 1.45 9.14
N PHE A 114 9.21 2.73 9.55
CA PHE A 114 9.32 3.88 8.65
C PHE A 114 10.51 3.73 7.71
N THR A 115 11.68 3.40 8.28
CA THR A 115 12.91 3.31 7.48
C THR A 115 12.87 2.13 6.50
N VAL A 116 12.35 0.97 6.89
CA VAL A 116 12.14 -0.17 5.98
C VAL A 116 11.21 0.21 4.82
N ILE A 117 10.06 0.81 5.15
CA ILE A 117 9.05 1.20 4.15
C ILE A 117 9.52 2.38 3.30
N LEU A 118 10.37 3.27 3.81
CA LEU A 118 10.98 4.32 3.00
C LEU A 118 11.76 3.72 1.83
N PHE A 119 12.63 2.74 2.09
CA PHE A 119 13.36 2.07 1.03
C PHE A 119 12.44 1.22 0.13
N THR A 120 11.40 0.62 0.68
CA THR A 120 10.37 -0.08 -0.11
C THR A 120 9.62 0.89 -1.03
N SER A 121 9.31 2.10 -0.59
CA SER A 121 8.64 3.12 -1.41
C SER A 121 9.54 3.66 -2.53
N ILE A 122 10.85 3.80 -2.29
CA ILE A 122 11.84 4.15 -3.32
C ILE A 122 11.95 3.03 -4.37
N LEU A 123 12.00 1.78 -3.92
CA LEU A 123 11.97 0.59 -4.79
C LEU A 123 10.74 0.58 -5.69
N ASP A 124 9.57 0.87 -5.14
CA ASP A 124 8.29 0.90 -5.86
C ASP A 124 8.28 2.00 -6.93
N VAL A 125 8.65 3.24 -6.58
CA VAL A 125 8.73 4.34 -7.55
C VAL A 125 9.72 4.04 -8.67
N ALA A 126 10.87 3.43 -8.34
CA ALA A 126 11.86 3.06 -9.35
C ALA A 126 11.35 1.94 -10.27
N THR A 127 10.59 0.99 -9.74
CA THR A 127 9.99 -0.11 -10.52
C THR A 127 8.84 0.40 -11.40
N ASP A 128 8.00 1.31 -10.91
CA ASP A 128 6.95 1.96 -11.69
C ASP A 128 7.55 2.74 -12.87
N ALA A 129 8.62 3.51 -12.59
CA ALA A 129 9.34 4.23 -13.63
C ALA A 129 10.00 3.28 -14.66
N LEU A 130 10.52 2.12 -14.22
CA LEU A 130 11.04 1.08 -15.11
C LEU A 130 9.93 0.50 -16.00
N ALA A 131 8.75 0.27 -15.44
CA ALA A 131 7.59 -0.20 -16.20
C ALA A 131 7.18 0.82 -17.27
N ILE A 132 7.10 2.11 -16.92
CA ILE A 132 6.79 3.18 -17.86
C ILE A 132 7.85 3.29 -18.98
N ASP A 133 9.13 3.17 -18.63
CA ASP A 133 10.25 3.28 -19.58
C ASP A 133 10.34 2.06 -20.52
N THR A 134 9.79 0.89 -20.15
CA THR A 134 9.99 -0.38 -20.89
C THR A 134 8.74 -0.95 -21.55
N LEU A 135 7.54 -0.65 -21.02
CA LEU A 135 6.28 -1.19 -21.54
C LEU A 135 5.72 -0.31 -22.67
N SER A 136 5.35 -0.95 -23.78
CA SER A 136 4.55 -0.30 -24.82
C SER A 136 3.09 -0.10 -24.35
N ASN A 137 2.37 0.83 -25.00
CA ASN A 137 1.00 1.18 -24.59
C ASN A 137 0.04 -0.02 -24.60
N ASP A 138 0.21 -0.93 -25.55
CA ASP A 138 -0.58 -2.15 -25.71
C ASP A 138 -0.25 -3.25 -24.66
N GLU A 139 0.86 -3.10 -23.93
CA GLU A 139 1.27 -4.04 -22.89
C GLU A 139 0.88 -3.60 -21.49
N ARG A 140 0.54 -2.32 -21.27
CA ARG A 140 0.40 -1.72 -19.93
C ARG A 140 -0.72 -2.34 -19.09
N GLY A 141 -1.89 -2.59 -19.68
CA GLY A 141 -3.04 -3.12 -18.94
C GLY A 141 -2.76 -4.48 -18.31
N ILE A 142 -2.37 -5.45 -19.13
CA ILE A 142 -2.05 -6.81 -18.67
C ILE A 142 -0.85 -6.82 -17.73
N SER A 143 0.19 -6.01 -18.03
CA SER A 143 1.39 -5.94 -17.17
C SER A 143 1.08 -5.38 -15.80
N ASN A 144 0.26 -4.31 -15.70
CA ASN A 144 -0.19 -3.77 -14.43
C ASN A 144 -1.00 -4.80 -13.62
N GLY A 145 -1.91 -5.53 -14.27
CA GLY A 145 -2.66 -6.60 -13.61
C GLY A 145 -1.74 -7.68 -13.03
N LEU A 146 -0.75 -8.13 -13.80
CA LEU A 146 0.24 -9.13 -13.34
C LEU A 146 1.13 -8.58 -12.21
N MET A 147 1.55 -7.33 -12.30
CA MET A 147 2.35 -6.67 -11.26
C MET A 147 1.56 -6.61 -9.94
N TRP A 148 0.33 -6.13 -9.96
CA TRP A 148 -0.53 -6.07 -8.76
C TRP A 148 -0.83 -7.44 -8.17
N ALA A 149 -1.17 -8.42 -9.00
CA ALA A 149 -1.38 -9.80 -8.55
C ALA A 149 -0.13 -10.37 -7.88
N SER A 150 1.05 -10.16 -8.48
CA SER A 150 2.33 -10.61 -7.91
C SER A 150 2.64 -9.93 -6.58
N ARG A 151 2.36 -8.61 -6.44
CA ARG A 151 2.50 -7.91 -5.16
C ARG A 151 1.58 -8.50 -4.09
N THR A 152 0.32 -8.72 -4.43
CA THR A 152 -0.66 -9.29 -3.48
C THR A 152 -0.24 -10.68 -3.02
N ILE A 153 0.26 -11.52 -3.94
CA ILE A 153 0.83 -12.83 -3.61
C ILE A 153 2.04 -12.67 -2.68
N GLY A 154 2.93 -11.71 -2.97
CA GLY A 154 4.10 -11.41 -2.14
C GLY A 154 3.70 -10.98 -0.71
N VAL A 155 2.73 -10.08 -0.59
CA VAL A 155 2.18 -9.63 0.70
C VAL A 155 1.60 -10.81 1.48
N SER A 156 0.69 -11.56 0.86
CA SER A 156 -0.03 -12.66 1.54
C SER A 156 0.91 -13.78 1.97
N SER A 157 1.82 -14.21 1.07
CA SER A 157 2.78 -15.27 1.37
C SER A 157 3.76 -14.85 2.48
N ALA A 158 4.24 -13.60 2.43
CA ALA A 158 5.12 -13.07 3.46
C ALA A 158 4.42 -12.88 4.80
N ALA A 159 3.13 -12.51 4.82
CA ALA A 159 2.35 -12.38 6.05
C ALA A 159 2.20 -13.73 6.77
N VAL A 160 1.78 -14.77 6.06
CA VAL A 160 1.65 -16.13 6.62
C VAL A 160 3.00 -16.65 7.11
N PHE A 161 4.04 -16.52 6.27
CA PHE A 161 5.39 -16.96 6.64
C PHE A 161 5.93 -16.20 7.85
N ALA A 162 5.75 -14.88 7.90
CA ALA A 162 6.20 -14.03 9.01
C ALA A 162 5.44 -14.38 10.30
N SER A 163 4.12 -14.58 10.25
CA SER A 163 3.33 -15.00 11.40
C SER A 163 3.82 -16.33 11.95
N PHE A 164 4.06 -17.32 11.07
CA PHE A 164 4.61 -18.61 11.47
C PHE A 164 5.99 -18.46 12.13
N THR A 165 6.92 -17.69 11.54
CA THR A 165 8.27 -17.55 12.06
C THR A 165 8.32 -16.74 13.34
N ILE A 166 7.56 -15.65 13.48
CA ILE A 166 7.47 -14.88 14.73
C ILE A 166 7.02 -15.78 15.89
N ASN A 167 6.00 -16.59 15.69
CA ASN A 167 5.45 -17.45 16.72
C ASN A 167 6.32 -18.68 17.04
N LYS A 168 7.14 -19.16 16.10
CA LYS A 168 7.97 -20.38 16.27
C LYS A 168 9.40 -20.12 16.66
N ILE A 169 10.04 -19.12 16.08
CA ILE A 169 11.46 -18.84 16.28
C ILE A 169 11.74 -17.44 16.86
N GLY A 170 10.72 -16.58 16.89
CA GLY A 170 10.82 -15.26 17.50
C GLY A 170 10.92 -14.11 16.49
N LEU A 171 10.73 -12.91 17.03
CA LEU A 171 10.70 -11.67 16.26
C LEU A 171 12.08 -11.33 15.67
N LYS A 172 13.14 -11.46 16.46
CA LYS A 172 14.52 -11.17 16.07
C LYS A 172 14.94 -12.02 14.87
N GLU A 173 14.72 -13.31 14.95
CA GLU A 173 15.10 -14.28 13.91
C GLU A 173 14.29 -14.06 12.64
N THR A 174 13.02 -13.68 12.77
CA THR A 174 12.17 -13.29 11.64
C THR A 174 12.73 -12.07 10.93
N PHE A 175 13.11 -11.02 11.66
CA PHE A 175 13.74 -9.83 11.06
C PHE A 175 15.07 -10.15 10.38
N LEU A 176 15.91 -11.00 10.98
CA LEU A 176 17.13 -11.49 10.35
C LEU A 176 16.84 -12.22 9.03
N PHE A 177 15.82 -13.10 9.03
CA PHE A 177 15.43 -13.83 7.82
C PHE A 177 14.99 -12.86 6.71
N PHE A 178 14.14 -11.88 7.02
CA PHE A 178 13.71 -10.87 6.04
C PHE A 178 14.87 -9.98 5.57
N GLY A 179 15.85 -9.72 6.42
CA GLY A 179 17.12 -9.08 6.07
C GLY A 179 17.89 -9.88 5.03
N PHE A 180 18.11 -11.19 5.26
CA PHE A 180 18.76 -12.07 4.30
C PHE A 180 17.97 -12.21 3.00
N LEU A 181 16.64 -12.27 3.07
CA LEU A 181 15.78 -12.35 1.90
C LEU A 181 15.90 -11.09 1.02
N ASN A 182 15.90 -9.89 1.63
CA ASN A 182 16.11 -8.65 0.89
C ASN A 182 17.53 -8.56 0.30
N LEU A 183 18.56 -9.05 1.02
CA LEU A 183 19.92 -9.14 0.50
C LEU A 183 19.98 -10.08 -0.71
N PHE A 184 19.39 -11.26 -0.61
CA PHE A 184 19.30 -12.21 -1.72
C PHE A 184 18.66 -11.56 -2.96
N PHE A 185 17.51 -10.88 -2.78
CA PHE A 185 16.87 -10.20 -3.90
C PHE A 185 17.69 -9.03 -4.44
N SER A 186 18.41 -8.29 -3.60
CA SER A 186 19.30 -7.23 -4.08
C SER A 186 20.38 -7.80 -5.00
N LEU A 187 21.00 -8.91 -4.60
CA LEU A 187 22.00 -9.62 -5.42
C LEU A 187 21.38 -10.22 -6.70
N PHE A 188 20.15 -10.77 -6.59
CA PHE A 188 19.42 -11.30 -7.74
C PHE A 188 19.15 -10.22 -8.80
N ILE A 189 18.82 -8.99 -8.38
CA ILE A 189 18.59 -7.86 -9.30
C ILE A 189 19.84 -7.51 -10.11
N LEU A 190 21.05 -7.79 -9.62
CA LEU A 190 22.27 -7.61 -10.41
C LEU A 190 22.25 -8.42 -11.72
N LEU A 191 21.58 -9.58 -11.72
CA LEU A 191 21.47 -10.45 -12.90
C LEU A 191 20.47 -9.92 -13.95
N ILE A 192 19.60 -8.99 -13.56
CA ILE A 192 18.61 -8.34 -14.44
C ILE A 192 19.26 -7.09 -15.03
N ARG A 193 19.08 -6.84 -16.32
CA ARG A 193 19.53 -5.64 -17.05
C ARG A 193 18.33 -5.00 -17.74
N GLU A 194 18.31 -3.67 -17.77
CA GLU A 194 17.29 -2.93 -18.51
C GLU A 194 17.52 -3.13 -20.01
N ASN A 195 18.77 -2.89 -20.47
CA ASN A 195 19.21 -3.00 -21.86
C ASN A 195 20.41 -3.93 -22.01
N LYS A 196 20.67 -4.38 -23.23
CA LYS A 196 21.82 -5.26 -23.56
C LYS A 196 23.17 -4.60 -23.27
N SER A 197 23.27 -3.29 -23.41
CA SER A 197 24.49 -2.50 -23.19
C SER A 197 24.82 -2.24 -21.74
N ASP A 198 23.88 -2.50 -20.80
CA ASP A 198 24.06 -2.17 -19.39
C ASP A 198 25.06 -3.12 -18.72
N ARG A 199 25.85 -2.57 -17.79
CA ARG A 199 26.76 -3.35 -16.94
C ARG A 199 25.99 -3.97 -15.75
N LEU A 200 26.51 -5.06 -15.21
CA LEU A 200 25.90 -5.70 -14.02
C LEU A 200 25.98 -4.78 -12.80
N LEU A 201 27.15 -4.20 -12.55
CA LEU A 201 27.41 -3.26 -11.47
C LEU A 201 28.24 -2.07 -12.00
N SER A 202 27.82 -0.85 -11.71
CA SER A 202 28.59 0.36 -11.98
C SER A 202 28.03 1.53 -11.19
N LEU A 203 28.88 2.17 -10.39
CA LEU A 203 28.53 3.36 -9.60
C LEU A 203 28.79 4.68 -10.35
N LYS A 204 29.37 4.63 -11.56
CA LYS A 204 29.68 5.86 -12.33
C LYS A 204 28.40 6.45 -12.90
N SER A 205 27.97 7.60 -12.36
CA SER A 205 26.91 8.44 -12.93
C SER A 205 27.44 9.20 -14.17
N THR A 206 26.57 9.34 -15.17
CA THR A 206 26.96 9.96 -16.46
C THR A 206 26.57 11.42 -16.60
N ASN A 207 25.81 12.02 -15.67
CA ASN A 207 25.31 13.40 -15.84
C ASN A 207 24.97 14.16 -14.55
N LYS A 208 24.97 15.52 -14.64
CA LYS A 208 24.60 16.44 -13.55
C LYS A 208 23.07 16.54 -13.34
N ILE A 209 22.68 16.75 -12.09
CA ILE A 209 21.27 16.91 -11.65
C ILE A 209 20.71 18.23 -12.22
N LYS A 210 19.55 18.18 -12.91
CA LYS A 210 18.82 19.38 -13.36
C LYS A 210 17.63 19.68 -12.44
N PHE A 211 17.84 20.54 -11.45
CA PHE A 211 16.82 20.93 -10.47
C PHE A 211 15.66 21.76 -11.07
N SER A 212 15.86 22.34 -12.26
CA SER A 212 14.84 23.11 -12.97
C SER A 212 13.62 22.26 -13.40
N PHE A 213 13.82 20.98 -13.72
CA PHE A 213 12.74 20.06 -14.09
C PHE A 213 11.81 19.79 -12.90
N TYR A 214 12.38 19.62 -11.70
CA TYR A 214 11.62 19.42 -10.47
C TYR A 214 10.67 20.58 -10.17
N LYS A 215 11.15 21.81 -10.23
CA LYS A 215 10.34 23.03 -10.03
C LYS A 215 9.20 23.14 -11.03
N LYS A 216 9.45 22.83 -12.31
CA LYS A 216 8.43 22.89 -13.36
C LYS A 216 7.30 21.88 -13.09
N THR A 217 7.62 20.65 -12.76
CA THR A 217 6.62 19.62 -12.46
C THR A 217 5.73 20.00 -11.28
N ILE A 218 6.30 20.55 -10.21
CA ILE A 218 5.51 21.02 -9.04
C ILE A 218 4.60 22.19 -9.43
N PHE A 219 5.10 23.14 -10.24
CA PHE A 219 4.29 24.28 -10.69
C PHE A 219 3.12 23.84 -11.57
N ASP A 220 3.36 22.91 -12.50
CA ASP A 220 2.33 22.35 -13.36
C ASP A 220 1.27 21.61 -12.55
N LEU A 221 1.67 20.82 -11.55
CA LEU A 221 0.74 20.15 -10.61
C LEU A 221 -0.12 21.15 -9.83
N TYR A 222 0.50 22.24 -9.32
CA TYR A 222 -0.22 23.28 -8.59
C TYR A 222 -1.30 23.95 -9.45
N ASN A 223 -0.99 24.27 -10.71
CA ASN A 223 -1.96 24.90 -11.61
C ASN A 223 -3.15 23.98 -11.93
N ILE A 224 -2.89 22.69 -12.12
CA ILE A 224 -3.93 21.69 -12.42
C ILE A 224 -4.79 21.42 -11.19
N SER A 225 -4.21 21.43 -10.00
CA SER A 225 -4.89 21.20 -8.73
C SER A 225 -5.99 22.25 -8.43
N LYS A 226 -6.01 23.40 -9.13
CA LYS A 226 -7.04 24.43 -9.00
C LYS A 226 -8.35 24.13 -9.75
N ALA A 227 -8.35 23.15 -10.66
CA ALA A 227 -9.56 22.79 -11.39
C ALA A 227 -10.63 22.23 -10.44
N PRO A 228 -11.90 22.72 -10.50
CA PRO A 228 -12.93 22.30 -9.54
C PRO A 228 -13.15 20.78 -9.48
N VAL A 229 -13.14 20.09 -10.62
CA VAL A 229 -13.25 18.63 -10.68
C VAL A 229 -12.08 17.95 -9.96
N PHE A 230 -10.87 18.51 -10.11
CA PHE A 230 -9.70 17.94 -9.49
C PHE A 230 -9.67 18.17 -7.97
N ILE A 231 -10.17 19.32 -7.49
CA ILE A 231 -10.38 19.60 -6.05
C ILE A 231 -11.36 18.58 -5.44
N LEU A 232 -12.48 18.31 -6.12
CA LEU A 232 -13.44 17.30 -5.66
C LEU A 232 -12.83 15.89 -5.65
N LEU A 233 -11.99 15.56 -6.65
CA LEU A 233 -11.29 14.29 -6.72
C LEU A 233 -10.25 14.15 -5.59
N MET A 234 -9.49 15.21 -5.30
CA MET A 234 -8.58 15.23 -4.13
C MET A 234 -9.36 15.08 -2.83
N GLY A 235 -10.50 15.75 -2.68
CA GLY A 235 -11.40 15.59 -1.53
C GLY A 235 -11.91 14.16 -1.38
N PHE A 236 -12.30 13.51 -2.47
CA PHE A 236 -12.64 12.09 -2.46
C PHE A 236 -11.46 11.23 -2.01
N CYS A 237 -10.27 11.43 -2.59
CA CYS A 237 -9.07 10.69 -2.20
C CYS A 237 -8.71 10.89 -0.72
N LEU A 238 -8.90 12.10 -0.19
CA LEU A 238 -8.64 12.42 1.21
C LEU A 238 -9.62 11.74 2.17
N LEU A 239 -10.89 11.60 1.79
CA LEU A 239 -11.91 11.04 2.67
C LEU A 239 -12.08 9.52 2.51
N SER A 240 -11.67 8.96 1.38
CA SER A 240 -12.00 7.57 0.99
C SER A 240 -11.35 6.47 1.82
N ASN A 241 -10.24 6.75 2.50
CA ASN A 241 -9.48 5.75 3.24
C ASN A 241 -9.44 5.99 4.76
N ILE A 242 -10.13 7.01 5.28
CA ILE A 242 -10.12 7.31 6.73
C ILE A 242 -10.71 6.12 7.51
N SER A 243 -11.91 5.66 7.17
CA SER A 243 -12.54 4.52 7.84
C SER A 243 -11.74 3.21 7.70
N PHE A 244 -11.07 3.01 6.56
CA PHE A 244 -10.15 1.89 6.39
C PHE A 244 -8.89 2.01 7.24
N GLY A 245 -8.34 3.21 7.41
CA GLY A 245 -7.22 3.47 8.30
C GLY A 245 -7.58 3.15 9.76
N MET A 246 -8.75 3.61 10.21
CA MET A 246 -9.27 3.29 11.54
C MET A 246 -9.45 1.77 11.73
N HIS A 247 -10.15 1.11 10.80
CA HIS A 247 -10.36 -0.34 10.81
C HIS A 247 -9.04 -1.11 10.85
N TYR A 248 -8.06 -0.64 10.10
CA TYR A 248 -6.78 -1.32 9.94
C TYR A 248 -6.01 -1.48 11.26
N VAL A 249 -6.01 -0.45 12.11
CA VAL A 249 -5.35 -0.51 13.43
C VAL A 249 -6.22 -1.15 14.50
N SER A 250 -7.54 -1.19 14.31
CA SER A 250 -8.50 -1.72 15.27
C SER A 250 -8.84 -3.20 15.07
N ILE A 251 -8.59 -3.75 13.86
CA ILE A 251 -9.00 -5.12 13.52
C ILE A 251 -8.32 -6.17 14.40
N SER A 252 -7.05 -6.01 14.70
CA SER A 252 -6.32 -6.97 15.54
C SER A 252 -6.82 -6.90 16.98
N ASN A 253 -7.15 -5.71 17.49
CA ASN A 253 -7.77 -5.57 18.81
C ASN A 253 -9.15 -6.25 18.85
N LEU A 254 -9.99 -6.04 17.81
CA LEU A 254 -11.30 -6.69 17.70
C LEU A 254 -11.21 -8.23 17.76
N PHE A 255 -10.31 -8.84 17.02
CA PHE A 255 -10.26 -10.29 16.92
C PHE A 255 -9.38 -10.93 18.00
N ILE A 256 -8.22 -10.37 18.31
CA ILE A 256 -7.28 -10.96 19.28
C ILE A 256 -7.70 -10.64 20.71
N VAL A 257 -7.95 -9.36 21.03
CA VAL A 257 -8.22 -8.93 22.41
C VAL A 257 -9.68 -9.18 22.79
N SER A 258 -10.64 -8.67 22.00
CA SER A 258 -12.06 -8.78 22.34
C SER A 258 -12.65 -10.17 22.09
N ASN A 259 -12.14 -10.92 21.10
CA ASN A 259 -12.70 -12.21 20.69
C ASN A 259 -11.76 -13.41 20.88
N ASN A 260 -10.59 -13.22 21.51
CA ASN A 260 -9.63 -14.28 21.89
C ASN A 260 -9.13 -15.15 20.71
N TRP A 261 -8.94 -14.56 19.53
CA TRP A 261 -8.34 -15.27 18.40
C TRP A 261 -6.83 -15.31 18.53
N ASP A 262 -6.21 -16.41 18.05
CA ASP A 262 -4.77 -16.43 17.85
C ASP A 262 -4.34 -15.47 16.74
N ASN A 263 -3.21 -14.80 16.94
CA ASN A 263 -2.65 -13.87 15.97
C ASN A 263 -2.33 -14.54 14.62
N SER A 264 -1.89 -15.81 14.63
CA SER A 264 -1.62 -16.59 13.42
C SER A 264 -2.90 -16.82 12.62
N ASN A 265 -3.99 -17.23 13.28
CA ASN A 265 -5.29 -17.46 12.64
C ASN A 265 -5.82 -16.18 11.98
N LEU A 266 -5.73 -15.04 12.68
CA LEU A 266 -6.13 -13.75 12.12
C LEU A 266 -5.30 -13.39 10.88
N THR A 267 -3.97 -13.52 10.95
CA THR A 267 -3.08 -13.21 9.82
C THR A 267 -3.35 -14.13 8.63
N GLU A 268 -3.60 -15.41 8.84
CA GLU A 268 -3.93 -16.37 7.78
C GLU A 268 -5.23 -16.00 7.08
N ILE A 269 -6.30 -15.72 7.83
CA ILE A 269 -7.61 -15.34 7.26
C ILE A 269 -7.54 -13.99 6.54
N ARG A 270 -6.81 -13.00 7.08
CA ARG A 270 -6.57 -11.72 6.39
C ARG A 270 -5.79 -11.94 5.09
N SER A 271 -4.80 -12.81 5.10
CA SER A 271 -4.03 -13.17 3.90
C SER A 271 -4.89 -13.87 2.85
N PHE A 272 -5.75 -14.79 3.28
CA PHE A 272 -6.74 -15.44 2.40
C PHE A 272 -7.72 -14.42 1.81
N GLY A 273 -8.20 -13.48 2.63
CA GLY A 273 -9.04 -12.37 2.18
C GLY A 273 -8.38 -11.53 1.09
N LEU A 274 -7.05 -11.32 1.13
CA LEU A 274 -6.31 -10.62 0.08
C LEU A 274 -6.28 -11.42 -1.24
N TYR A 275 -6.15 -12.75 -1.22
CA TYR A 275 -6.21 -13.55 -2.45
C TYR A 275 -7.60 -13.45 -3.11
N ILE A 276 -8.66 -13.53 -2.30
CA ILE A 276 -10.04 -13.29 -2.79
C ILE A 276 -10.18 -11.86 -3.30
N GLY A 277 -9.66 -10.89 -2.54
CA GLY A 277 -9.65 -9.48 -2.94
C GLY A 277 -8.96 -9.22 -4.27
N ALA A 278 -7.86 -9.91 -4.58
CA ALA A 278 -7.18 -9.80 -5.87
C ALA A 278 -8.07 -10.26 -7.04
N ALA A 279 -8.79 -11.37 -6.88
CA ALA A 279 -9.75 -11.84 -7.89
C ALA A 279 -10.93 -10.86 -8.05
N VAL A 280 -11.46 -10.37 -6.94
CA VAL A 280 -12.56 -9.39 -6.92
C VAL A 280 -12.15 -8.04 -7.52
N ALA A 281 -10.88 -7.60 -7.35
CA ALA A 281 -10.38 -6.38 -7.95
C ALA A 281 -10.40 -6.43 -9.49
N ILE A 282 -10.09 -7.58 -10.09
CA ILE A 282 -10.18 -7.77 -11.56
C ILE A 282 -11.63 -7.59 -12.02
N PHE A 283 -12.58 -8.20 -11.32
CA PHE A 283 -14.01 -8.05 -11.60
C PHE A 283 -14.48 -6.60 -11.38
N GLY A 284 -14.01 -5.93 -10.32
CA GLY A 284 -14.32 -4.53 -10.03
C GLY A 284 -13.83 -3.57 -11.11
N GLY A 285 -12.62 -3.79 -11.66
CA GLY A 285 -12.10 -3.05 -12.80
C GLY A 285 -12.97 -3.23 -14.04
N TYR A 286 -13.29 -4.48 -14.39
CA TYR A 286 -14.18 -4.79 -15.51
C TYR A 286 -15.55 -4.13 -15.37
N LEU A 287 -16.15 -4.18 -14.18
CA LEU A 287 -17.46 -3.59 -13.93
C LEU A 287 -17.41 -2.06 -13.99
N SER A 288 -16.32 -1.45 -13.52
CA SER A 288 -16.09 0.00 -13.61
C SER A 288 -16.07 0.49 -15.06
N ASP A 289 -15.43 -0.28 -15.94
CA ASP A 289 -15.38 0.04 -17.38
C ASP A 289 -16.75 -0.14 -18.07
N ARG A 290 -17.57 -1.09 -17.62
CA ARG A 290 -18.86 -1.42 -18.22
C ARG A 290 -20.02 -0.58 -17.73
N ILE A 291 -20.10 -0.35 -16.42
CA ILE A 291 -21.27 0.32 -15.82
C ILE A 291 -20.98 1.82 -15.59
N ASN A 292 -20.02 2.14 -14.80
CA ASN A 292 -19.56 3.49 -14.45
C ASN A 292 -18.80 3.45 -13.12
N PRO A 293 -17.56 3.95 -13.02
CA PRO A 293 -16.78 3.91 -11.79
C PRO A 293 -17.44 4.62 -10.60
N TYR A 294 -18.20 5.71 -10.83
CA TYR A 294 -18.91 6.42 -9.76
C TYR A 294 -19.92 5.53 -9.03
N ARG A 295 -20.73 4.75 -9.79
CA ARG A 295 -21.72 3.83 -9.19
C ARG A 295 -21.05 2.72 -8.41
N VAL A 296 -19.97 2.14 -8.97
CA VAL A 296 -19.21 1.07 -8.31
C VAL A 296 -18.63 1.55 -6.99
N ILE A 297 -18.04 2.75 -6.95
CA ILE A 297 -17.49 3.36 -5.74
C ILE A 297 -18.59 3.59 -4.69
N ILE A 298 -19.72 4.19 -5.08
CA ILE A 298 -20.84 4.50 -4.16
C ILE A 298 -21.37 3.22 -3.53
N VAL A 299 -21.68 2.21 -4.35
CA VAL A 299 -22.23 0.93 -3.85
C VAL A 299 -21.24 0.24 -2.92
N SER A 300 -19.97 0.14 -3.32
CA SER A 300 -18.93 -0.49 -2.47
C SER A 300 -18.77 0.21 -1.14
N GLN A 301 -18.76 1.55 -1.15
CA GLN A 301 -18.56 2.36 0.05
C GLN A 301 -19.73 2.21 1.02
N ILE A 302 -20.98 2.17 0.49
CA ILE A 302 -22.18 1.93 1.29
C ILE A 302 -22.16 0.52 1.89
N MET A 303 -21.80 -0.51 1.10
CA MET A 303 -21.69 -1.88 1.61
C MET A 303 -20.65 -1.99 2.72
N ILE A 304 -19.49 -1.35 2.58
CA ILE A 304 -18.45 -1.30 3.61
C ILE A 304 -18.97 -0.59 4.87
N ALA A 305 -19.69 0.54 4.72
CA ALA A 305 -20.31 1.24 5.84
C ALA A 305 -21.23 0.31 6.63
N PHE A 306 -22.10 -0.45 5.95
CA PHE A 306 -22.99 -1.40 6.63
C PHE A 306 -22.24 -2.55 7.32
N VAL A 307 -21.11 -3.02 6.77
CA VAL A 307 -20.27 -4.01 7.46
C VAL A 307 -19.70 -3.43 8.75
N PHE A 308 -19.25 -2.18 8.76
CA PHE A 308 -18.81 -1.52 10.00
C PHE A 308 -19.95 -1.36 11.01
N LEU A 309 -21.15 -1.05 10.54
CA LEU A 309 -22.35 -0.97 11.39
C LEU A 309 -22.66 -2.34 12.02
N LEU A 310 -22.60 -3.43 11.26
CA LEU A 310 -22.78 -4.79 11.78
C LEU A 310 -21.75 -5.12 12.86
N ILE A 311 -20.48 -4.78 12.65
CA ILE A 311 -19.44 -4.98 13.67
C ILE A 311 -19.77 -4.17 14.93
N ALA A 312 -20.20 -2.91 14.81
CA ALA A 312 -20.52 -2.06 15.95
C ALA A 312 -21.64 -2.65 16.85
N PHE A 313 -22.65 -3.30 16.25
CA PHE A 313 -23.76 -3.84 17.00
C PHE A 313 -23.58 -5.30 17.44
N PHE A 314 -22.76 -6.08 16.74
CA PHE A 314 -22.60 -7.51 16.94
C PHE A 314 -21.17 -7.92 17.31
N GLU A 315 -20.41 -7.03 17.95
CA GLU A 315 -19.00 -7.24 18.31
C GLU A 315 -18.78 -8.58 19.04
N THR A 316 -19.66 -8.94 19.98
CA THR A 316 -19.59 -10.19 20.75
C THR A 316 -19.93 -11.44 19.94
N ASN A 317 -20.74 -11.33 18.90
CA ASN A 317 -21.13 -12.45 18.05
C ASN A 317 -20.05 -12.81 17.02
N ILE A 318 -19.05 -11.94 16.82
CA ILE A 318 -17.92 -12.13 15.91
C ILE A 318 -16.89 -13.13 16.48
N SER A 319 -17.01 -13.51 17.76
CA SER A 319 -16.19 -14.56 18.39
C SER A 319 -16.27 -15.90 17.66
N ASN A 320 -17.39 -16.18 16.97
CA ASN A 320 -17.49 -17.36 16.13
C ASN A 320 -16.51 -17.26 14.95
N PHE A 321 -15.58 -18.22 14.86
CA PHE A 321 -14.51 -18.25 13.87
C PHE A 321 -15.02 -18.10 12.43
N TYR A 322 -16.10 -18.78 12.07
CA TYR A 322 -16.66 -18.75 10.72
C TYR A 322 -17.27 -17.38 10.38
N ILE A 323 -17.99 -16.78 11.33
CA ILE A 323 -18.60 -15.45 11.15
C ILE A 323 -17.50 -14.38 11.04
N GLY A 324 -16.52 -14.40 11.93
CA GLY A 324 -15.41 -13.48 11.90
C GLY A 324 -14.59 -13.59 10.62
N SER A 325 -14.26 -14.82 10.19
CA SER A 325 -13.56 -15.08 8.93
C SER A 325 -14.34 -14.54 7.73
N LEU A 326 -15.65 -14.75 7.69
CA LEU A 326 -16.50 -14.25 6.60
C LEU A 326 -16.49 -12.72 6.55
N ILE A 327 -16.56 -12.03 7.68
CA ILE A 327 -16.49 -10.56 7.77
C ILE A 327 -15.15 -10.06 7.25
N ILE A 328 -14.02 -10.67 7.64
CA ILE A 328 -12.68 -10.30 7.17
C ILE A 328 -12.59 -10.43 5.65
N VAL A 329 -13.06 -11.55 5.11
CA VAL A 329 -13.03 -11.80 3.65
C VAL A 329 -13.93 -10.81 2.90
N ILE A 330 -15.12 -10.51 3.42
CA ILE A 330 -16.05 -9.53 2.82
C ILE A 330 -15.41 -8.13 2.79
N ILE A 331 -14.82 -7.67 3.90
CA ILE A 331 -14.16 -6.36 3.95
C ILE A 331 -12.99 -6.31 2.98
N SER A 332 -12.18 -7.37 2.91
CA SER A 332 -11.04 -7.46 2.00
C SER A 332 -11.50 -7.43 0.53
N ALA A 333 -12.56 -8.16 0.20
CA ALA A 333 -13.14 -8.19 -1.14
C ALA A 333 -13.73 -6.82 -1.53
N LEU A 334 -14.55 -6.22 -0.67
CA LEU A 334 -15.16 -4.90 -0.92
C LEU A 334 -14.10 -3.80 -1.00
N GLY A 335 -13.07 -3.84 -0.14
CA GLY A 335 -11.96 -2.91 -0.16
C GLY A 335 -11.17 -2.99 -1.48
N SER A 336 -10.91 -4.20 -1.97
CA SER A 336 -10.23 -4.42 -3.24
C SER A 336 -11.08 -3.97 -4.43
N PHE A 337 -12.38 -4.22 -4.39
CA PHE A 337 -13.36 -3.78 -5.38
C PHE A 337 -13.42 -2.25 -5.46
N LEU A 338 -13.54 -1.58 -4.30
CA LEU A 338 -13.52 -0.13 -4.16
C LEU A 338 -12.20 0.47 -4.67
N MET A 339 -11.08 -0.18 -4.36
CA MET A 339 -9.76 0.27 -4.81
C MET A 339 -9.64 0.26 -6.33
N ALA A 340 -10.03 -0.83 -6.99
CA ALA A 340 -9.99 -0.96 -8.45
C ALA A 340 -10.83 0.13 -9.13
N ALA A 341 -12.05 0.37 -8.65
CA ALA A 341 -12.91 1.42 -9.19
C ALA A 341 -12.35 2.83 -8.95
N SER A 342 -11.75 3.07 -7.78
CA SER A 342 -11.13 4.36 -7.45
C SER A 342 -9.91 4.65 -8.32
N LEU A 343 -9.07 3.65 -8.59
CA LEU A 343 -7.93 3.78 -9.49
C LEU A 343 -8.38 4.09 -10.92
N SER A 344 -9.40 3.38 -11.42
CA SER A 344 -9.99 3.64 -12.73
C SER A 344 -10.49 5.09 -12.85
N LEU A 345 -11.20 5.58 -11.84
CA LEU A 345 -11.67 6.98 -11.80
C LEU A 345 -10.51 7.98 -11.79
N CYS A 346 -9.52 7.79 -10.92
CA CYS A 346 -8.36 8.68 -10.82
C CYS A 346 -7.56 8.72 -12.12
N MET A 347 -7.34 7.57 -12.78
CA MET A 347 -6.67 7.51 -14.08
C MET A 347 -7.48 8.19 -15.17
N GLY A 348 -8.80 7.94 -15.22
CA GLY A 348 -9.69 8.50 -16.23
C GLY A 348 -9.81 10.02 -16.21
N LEU A 349 -9.71 10.63 -15.01
CA LEU A 349 -9.77 12.09 -14.85
C LEU A 349 -8.40 12.78 -14.91
N SER A 350 -7.30 12.04 -15.01
CA SER A 350 -5.96 12.60 -15.12
C SER A 350 -5.68 13.10 -16.54
N LYS A 351 -5.20 14.35 -16.68
CA LYS A 351 -4.88 14.96 -17.99
C LYS A 351 -3.61 14.36 -18.57
N THR A 352 -3.63 14.01 -19.85
CA THR A 352 -2.55 13.31 -20.58
C THR A 352 -1.16 13.95 -20.48
N SER A 353 -1.08 15.28 -20.40
CA SER A 353 0.22 16.01 -20.35
C SER A 353 1.02 15.81 -19.06
N VAL A 354 0.34 15.50 -17.93
CA VAL A 354 0.93 15.34 -16.58
C VAL A 354 0.27 14.21 -15.79
N ALA A 355 -0.32 13.26 -16.50
CA ALA A 355 -1.14 12.19 -15.91
C ALA A 355 -0.41 11.40 -14.81
N ALA A 356 0.88 11.05 -15.03
CA ALA A 356 1.65 10.28 -14.05
C ALA A 356 1.84 11.06 -12.73
N SER A 357 2.16 12.35 -12.81
CA SER A 357 2.36 13.20 -11.63
C SER A 357 1.04 13.48 -10.89
N GLN A 358 -0.07 13.68 -11.64
CA GLN A 358 -1.40 13.82 -11.05
C GLN A 358 -1.84 12.55 -10.33
N PHE A 359 -1.66 11.40 -10.96
CA PHE A 359 -1.98 10.12 -10.36
C PHE A 359 -1.14 9.86 -9.10
N ALA A 360 0.16 10.14 -9.13
CA ALA A 360 1.04 10.04 -7.96
C ALA A 360 0.57 10.95 -6.80
N LEU A 361 0.14 12.19 -7.11
CA LEU A 361 -0.45 13.11 -6.13
C LEU A 361 -1.71 12.51 -5.48
N LEU A 362 -2.64 12.02 -6.30
CA LEU A 362 -3.88 11.42 -5.80
C LEU A 362 -3.62 10.18 -4.93
N MET A 363 -2.66 9.35 -5.31
CA MET A 363 -2.27 8.18 -4.51
C MET A 363 -1.59 8.60 -3.20
N SER A 364 -0.74 9.63 -3.21
CA SER A 364 -0.15 10.18 -1.98
C SER A 364 -1.22 10.71 -1.02
N ILE A 365 -2.24 11.41 -1.53
CA ILE A 365 -3.39 11.89 -0.74
C ILE A 365 -4.17 10.70 -0.15
N ARG A 366 -4.38 9.62 -0.91
CA ARG A 366 -5.05 8.41 -0.40
C ARG A 366 -4.25 7.71 0.72
N HIS A 367 -2.94 7.66 0.60
CA HIS A 367 -2.10 7.13 1.69
C HIS A 367 -2.14 8.03 2.91
N PHE A 368 -2.11 9.35 2.73
CA PHE A 368 -2.30 10.31 3.81
C PHE A 368 -3.68 10.17 4.49
N SER A 369 -4.74 10.00 3.72
CA SER A 369 -6.10 9.69 4.22
C SER A 369 -6.11 8.49 5.17
N ARG A 370 -5.39 7.42 4.81
CA ARG A 370 -5.24 6.24 5.67
C ARG A 370 -4.57 6.59 6.99
N ILE A 371 -3.47 7.35 6.95
CA ILE A 371 -2.75 7.80 8.15
C ILE A 371 -3.65 8.63 9.06
N VAL A 372 -4.45 9.54 8.48
CA VAL A 372 -5.46 10.30 9.25
C VAL A 372 -6.43 9.36 9.96
N GLY A 373 -6.87 8.29 9.30
CA GLY A 373 -7.71 7.26 9.92
C GLY A 373 -7.00 6.50 11.05
N GLU A 374 -5.76 6.05 10.82
CA GLU A 374 -4.93 5.37 11.83
C GLU A 374 -4.77 6.25 13.08
N TRP A 375 -4.43 7.52 12.91
CA TRP A 375 -4.33 8.49 13.99
C TRP A 375 -5.65 8.76 14.69
N SER A 376 -6.74 8.91 13.92
CA SER A 376 -8.07 9.15 14.50
C SER A 376 -8.50 8.01 15.40
N ALA A 377 -8.26 6.75 15.02
CA ALA A 377 -8.54 5.59 15.85
C ALA A 377 -7.71 5.59 17.13
N GLY A 378 -6.41 5.90 17.04
CA GLY A 378 -5.54 5.98 18.20
C GLY A 378 -5.94 7.08 19.19
N ILE A 379 -6.35 8.26 18.70
CA ILE A 379 -6.83 9.36 19.56
C ILE A 379 -8.15 8.97 20.24
N LEU A 380 -9.06 8.33 19.54
CA LEU A 380 -10.34 7.89 20.10
C LEU A 380 -10.12 6.81 21.18
N ASP A 381 -9.25 5.84 20.93
CA ASP A 381 -8.87 4.81 21.89
C ASP A 381 -8.21 5.41 23.13
N TYR A 382 -7.28 6.36 22.97
CA TYR A 382 -6.65 7.08 24.07
C TYR A 382 -7.66 7.83 24.96
N ASN A 383 -8.80 8.24 24.43
CA ASN A 383 -9.91 8.87 25.15
C ASN A 383 -10.99 7.86 25.57
N ASP A 384 -10.65 6.59 25.74
CA ASP A 384 -11.53 5.51 26.22
C ASP A 384 -12.80 5.29 25.40
N VAL A 385 -12.78 5.62 24.11
CA VAL A 385 -13.89 5.35 23.19
C VAL A 385 -13.95 3.83 22.93
N SER A 386 -15.09 3.22 23.26
CA SER A 386 -15.29 1.77 23.08
C SER A 386 -15.12 1.35 21.62
N LEU A 387 -14.69 0.10 21.41
CA LEU A 387 -14.48 -0.47 20.08
C LEU A 387 -15.77 -0.43 19.24
N SER A 388 -16.93 -0.73 19.82
CA SER A 388 -18.24 -0.61 19.17
C SER A 388 -18.51 0.82 18.70
N SER A 389 -18.24 1.83 19.56
CA SER A 389 -18.38 3.25 19.19
C SER A 389 -17.44 3.64 18.06
N LEU A 390 -16.21 3.12 18.08
CA LEU A 390 -15.22 3.37 17.04
C LEU A 390 -15.70 2.82 15.68
N TYR A 391 -16.26 1.61 15.63
CA TYR A 391 -16.86 1.05 14.42
C TYR A 391 -18.13 1.80 13.97
N PHE A 392 -18.91 2.33 14.91
CA PHE A 392 -20.04 3.20 14.57
C PHE A 392 -19.59 4.53 13.93
N ILE A 393 -18.50 5.11 14.44
CA ILE A 393 -17.87 6.30 13.82
C ILE A 393 -17.38 5.97 12.41
N MET A 394 -16.74 4.80 12.19
CA MET A 394 -16.32 4.35 10.86
C MET A 394 -17.49 4.23 9.89
N PHE A 395 -18.65 3.72 10.36
CA PHE A 395 -19.89 3.70 9.58
C PHE A 395 -20.27 5.11 9.11
N LEU A 396 -20.32 6.09 10.01
CA LEU A 396 -20.70 7.46 9.67
C LEU A 396 -19.69 8.11 8.69
N ILE A 397 -18.38 7.98 8.96
CA ILE A 397 -17.32 8.56 8.13
C ILE A 397 -17.34 7.97 6.71
N SER A 398 -17.73 6.70 6.55
CA SER A 398 -17.79 6.03 5.25
C SER A 398 -18.78 6.66 4.26
N PHE A 399 -19.70 7.53 4.70
CA PHE A 399 -20.57 8.29 3.80
C PHE A 399 -19.93 9.56 3.24
N LEU A 400 -18.87 10.10 3.85
CA LEU A 400 -18.23 11.33 3.38
C LEU A 400 -17.68 11.22 1.94
N PRO A 401 -16.96 10.14 1.56
CA PRO A 401 -16.54 9.97 0.16
C PRO A 401 -17.73 9.78 -0.81
N VAL A 402 -18.85 9.22 -0.36
CA VAL A 402 -20.06 9.09 -1.19
C VAL A 402 -20.60 10.47 -1.57
N ILE A 403 -20.65 11.39 -0.61
CA ILE A 403 -21.11 12.77 -0.84
C ILE A 403 -20.19 13.48 -1.85
N THR A 404 -18.87 13.34 -1.70
CA THR A 404 -17.91 13.98 -2.62
C THR A 404 -18.00 13.42 -4.03
N ILE A 405 -18.15 12.11 -4.19
CA ILE A 405 -18.34 11.46 -5.50
C ILE A 405 -19.64 11.89 -6.16
N TYR A 406 -20.73 11.95 -5.39
CA TYR A 406 -22.02 12.39 -5.90
C TYR A 406 -21.96 13.85 -6.43
N ARG A 407 -21.38 14.76 -5.64
CA ARG A 407 -21.17 16.16 -6.05
C ARG A 407 -20.29 16.27 -7.28
N MET A 408 -19.21 15.50 -7.36
CA MET A 408 -18.29 15.50 -8.50
C MET A 408 -19.00 15.04 -9.78
N LYS A 409 -19.78 13.95 -9.71
CA LYS A 409 -20.57 13.47 -10.85
C LYS A 409 -21.55 14.54 -11.32
N HIS A 410 -22.32 15.12 -10.39
CA HIS A 410 -23.28 16.17 -10.72
C HIS A 410 -22.64 17.42 -11.35
N PHE A 411 -21.42 17.76 -10.93
CA PHE A 411 -20.66 18.85 -11.52
C PHE A 411 -20.25 18.56 -12.96
N ILE A 412 -19.75 17.32 -13.22
CA ILE A 412 -19.34 16.90 -14.57
C ILE A 412 -20.54 16.79 -15.52
N ASP A 413 -21.68 16.29 -15.04
CA ASP A 413 -22.89 16.15 -15.85
C ASP A 413 -23.50 17.53 -16.25
N LYS A 414 -23.12 18.65 -15.58
CA LYS A 414 -23.55 20.01 -15.87
C LYS A 414 -22.58 20.82 -16.72
N THR A 415 -21.30 20.41 -16.83
CA THR A 415 -20.26 21.08 -17.64
C THR A 415 -20.07 20.39 -18.98
#